data_48a743fe2463660cc70120aa5f395ce3
#
_entry.id   48a743fe2463660cc70120aa5f395ce3
#
_cell.length_a   1.000
_cell.length_b   1.000
_cell.length_c   1.000
_cell.angle_alpha   90.00
_cell.angle_beta   90.00
_cell.angle_gamma   90.00
#
_symmetry.space_group_name_H-M   'P 1'
#
loop_
_entity.id
_entity.type
_entity.pdbx_description
1 polymer ?
#
loop_
_entity_poly.entity_id
_entity_poly.type
_entity_poly.pdbx_seq_one_letter_code
_entity_poly.pdbx_strand_id
1 'polypeptide(L)'
;MNRSLPALLAVAGLAAGSAHAGPYDQPWVVITSEDRSSTDPALRPVVVSRVDGEYAYRNQVVTTPGTRKVTVGLPPRPGLKVGAQETFDLQASPCMRYFIAAKPDTPAGDSWKAVVRRSELIGECATKFRSETPSR
;
A
#
# COMPACT_ATOMS: atom_id res chain seq x y z
N MET A 1 26.23 -6.25 -69.01
CA MET A 1 26.95 -6.35 -67.73
C MET A 1 26.05 -5.73 -66.65
N ASN A 2 25.30 -6.57 -65.93
CA ASN A 2 24.41 -6.08 -64.88
C ASN A 2 25.17 -6.22 -63.55
N ARG A 3 25.45 -5.07 -62.92
CA ARG A 3 25.92 -5.02 -61.56
C ARG A 3 24.74 -4.72 -60.65
N SER A 4 24.23 -5.75 -59.98
CA SER A 4 23.23 -5.62 -58.92
C SER A 4 23.95 -5.19 -57.63
N LEU A 5 23.60 -4.00 -57.10
CA LEU A 5 23.99 -3.57 -55.77
C LEU A 5 22.99 -4.10 -54.77
N PRO A 6 23.42 -4.74 -53.68
CA PRO A 6 22.51 -5.08 -52.60
C PRO A 6 22.24 -3.86 -51.74
N ALA A 7 20.96 -3.54 -51.55
CA ALA A 7 20.49 -2.54 -50.61
C ALA A 7 20.65 -3.07 -49.20
N LEU A 8 21.52 -2.44 -48.41
CA LEU A 8 21.61 -2.67 -46.96
C LEU A 8 20.40 -1.98 -46.28
N LEU A 9 19.44 -2.74 -45.84
CA LEU A 9 18.39 -2.30 -44.91
C LEU A 9 19.02 -2.20 -43.50
N ALA A 10 19.29 -0.98 -43.06
CA ALA A 10 19.60 -0.72 -41.68
C ALA A 10 18.32 -0.77 -40.83
N VAL A 11 18.13 -1.85 -40.08
CA VAL A 11 17.08 -1.93 -39.07
C VAL A 11 17.54 -1.16 -37.85
N ALA A 12 17.02 0.07 -37.70
CA ALA A 12 17.17 0.85 -36.47
C ALA A 12 16.30 0.20 -35.39
N GLY A 13 16.89 -0.58 -34.51
CA GLY A 13 16.25 -1.11 -33.34
C GLY A 13 15.95 0.04 -32.36
N LEU A 14 14.69 0.43 -32.25
CA LEU A 14 14.23 1.25 -31.15
C LEU A 14 14.31 0.43 -29.87
N ALA A 15 15.33 0.65 -29.08
CA ALA A 15 15.36 0.20 -27.69
C ALA A 15 14.30 1.01 -26.94
N ALA A 16 13.11 0.45 -26.77
CA ALA A 16 12.11 0.96 -25.86
C ALA A 16 12.67 0.78 -24.44
N GLY A 17 13.30 1.81 -23.91
CA GLY A 17 13.71 1.87 -22.52
C GLY A 17 12.45 1.77 -21.68
N SER A 18 12.31 0.71 -20.88
CA SER A 18 11.25 0.58 -19.90
C SER A 18 11.47 1.64 -18.83
N ALA A 19 10.76 2.76 -18.94
CA ALA A 19 10.72 3.76 -17.88
C ALA A 19 9.97 3.12 -16.70
N HIS A 20 10.69 2.76 -15.64
CA HIS A 20 10.07 2.32 -14.39
C HIS A 20 9.45 3.56 -13.72
N ALA A 21 8.10 3.61 -13.66
CA ALA A 21 7.39 4.62 -12.92
C ALA A 21 7.71 4.49 -11.42
N GLY A 22 8.05 5.61 -10.77
CA GLY A 22 8.23 5.66 -9.32
C GLY A 22 6.91 5.50 -8.57
N PRO A 23 6.96 5.27 -7.24
CA PRO A 23 5.75 5.05 -6.43
C PRO A 23 4.81 6.27 -6.39
N TYR A 24 5.31 7.44 -6.71
CA TYR A 24 4.56 8.71 -6.72
C TYR A 24 4.26 9.25 -8.12
N ASP A 25 4.55 8.48 -9.17
CA ASP A 25 4.29 8.87 -10.57
C ASP A 25 2.86 8.55 -11.01
N GLN A 26 2.11 7.90 -10.17
CA GLN A 26 0.69 7.59 -10.30
C GLN A 26 0.00 7.85 -8.96
N PRO A 27 -1.34 7.97 -8.92
CA PRO A 27 -2.04 8.10 -7.65
C PRO A 27 -1.63 6.98 -6.70
N TRP A 28 -1.24 7.34 -5.48
CA TRP A 28 -0.77 6.39 -4.50
C TRP A 28 -1.69 6.28 -3.30
N VAL A 29 -1.49 5.23 -2.54
CA VAL A 29 -2.18 4.92 -1.30
C VAL A 29 -1.15 4.75 -0.21
N VAL A 30 -1.47 5.20 0.99
CA VAL A 30 -0.65 4.97 2.18
C VAL A 30 -1.43 4.09 3.15
N ILE A 31 -0.81 3.02 3.60
CA ILE A 31 -1.31 2.15 4.67
C ILE A 31 -0.40 2.34 5.86
N THR A 32 -0.96 2.76 6.99
CA THR A 32 -0.18 3.03 8.20
C THR A 32 -0.86 2.49 9.44
N SER A 33 -0.06 2.12 10.42
CA SER A 33 -0.50 1.78 11.76
C SER A 33 -0.31 2.93 12.77
N GLU A 34 0.37 4.00 12.35
CA GLU A 34 0.63 5.16 13.21
C GLU A 34 -0.51 6.17 13.12
N ASP A 35 -1.28 6.30 14.17
CA ASP A 35 -2.27 7.35 14.31
C ASP A 35 -2.05 8.13 15.60
N ARG A 36 -1.38 9.26 15.47
CA ARG A 36 -1.11 10.16 16.60
C ARG A 36 -2.33 10.98 17.02
N SER A 37 -3.36 11.04 16.20
CA SER A 37 -4.54 11.85 16.47
C SER A 37 -5.63 11.11 17.23
N SER A 38 -5.47 9.80 17.41
CA SER A 38 -6.52 8.99 17.99
C SER A 38 -6.19 8.51 19.40
N THR A 39 -7.13 8.71 20.27
CA THR A 39 -7.11 8.29 21.68
C THR A 39 -8.18 7.26 21.99
N ASP A 40 -8.67 6.50 20.99
CA ASP A 40 -9.68 5.47 21.23
C ASP A 40 -9.08 4.30 22.01
N PRO A 41 -9.43 4.13 23.30
CA PRO A 41 -8.86 3.08 24.13
C PRO A 41 -9.39 1.68 23.77
N ALA A 42 -10.46 1.60 22.97
CA ALA A 42 -11.02 0.33 22.52
C ALA A 42 -10.20 -0.32 21.39
N LEU A 43 -9.32 0.44 20.74
CA LEU A 43 -8.47 -0.05 19.65
C LEU A 43 -7.03 -0.23 20.13
N ARG A 44 -6.38 -1.25 19.58
CA ARG A 44 -4.97 -1.55 19.88
C ARG A 44 -4.09 -1.25 18.65
N PRO A 45 -2.85 -0.83 18.86
CA PRO A 45 -1.92 -0.65 17.76
C PRO A 45 -1.56 -1.98 17.11
N VAL A 46 -1.30 -1.93 15.80
CA VAL A 46 -0.82 -3.07 15.01
C VAL A 46 0.47 -2.71 14.30
N VAL A 47 1.14 -3.72 13.78
CA VAL A 47 2.26 -3.58 12.84
C VAL A 47 1.82 -4.13 11.50
N VAL A 48 1.96 -3.35 10.44
CA VAL A 48 1.74 -3.84 9.08
C VAL A 48 2.93 -4.70 8.68
N SER A 49 2.71 -6.00 8.53
CA SER A 49 3.77 -6.95 8.24
C SER A 49 3.91 -7.27 6.76
N ARG A 50 2.82 -7.26 6.01
CA ARG A 50 2.83 -7.52 4.56
C ARG A 50 1.73 -6.72 3.86
N VAL A 51 2.02 -6.36 2.60
CA VAL A 51 1.02 -5.86 1.65
C VAL A 51 1.19 -6.64 0.35
N ASP A 52 0.12 -7.29 -0.13
CA ASP A 52 0.13 -8.17 -1.30
C ASP A 52 1.23 -9.26 -1.26
N GLY A 53 1.50 -9.79 -0.07
CA GLY A 53 2.51 -10.82 0.17
C GLY A 53 3.95 -10.31 0.32
N GLU A 54 4.21 -9.06 0.07
CA GLU A 54 5.52 -8.44 0.26
C GLU A 54 5.71 -7.94 1.69
N TYR A 55 6.88 -8.17 2.25
CA TYR A 55 7.21 -7.73 3.60
C TYR A 55 7.28 -6.21 3.70
N ALA A 56 6.64 -5.69 4.71
CA ALA A 56 6.58 -4.27 5.01
C ALA A 56 7.08 -4.03 6.44
N TYR A 57 8.39 -3.97 6.64
CA TYR A 57 8.99 -3.73 7.96
C TYR A 57 8.91 -2.26 8.40
N ARG A 58 7.89 -1.54 7.97
CA ARG A 58 7.72 -0.12 8.26
C ARG A 58 6.33 0.13 8.80
N ASN A 59 6.21 1.15 9.62
CA ASN A 59 4.92 1.61 10.13
C ASN A 59 4.03 2.22 9.05
N GLN A 60 4.60 2.49 7.88
CA GLN A 60 3.91 3.10 6.75
C GLN A 60 4.35 2.43 5.45
N VAL A 61 3.39 2.06 4.63
CA VAL A 61 3.60 1.43 3.32
C VAL A 61 2.92 2.27 2.25
N VAL A 62 3.65 2.56 1.17
CA VAL A 62 3.11 3.19 -0.03
C VAL A 62 2.80 2.11 -1.05
N THR A 63 1.60 2.13 -1.58
CA THR A 63 1.12 1.17 -2.59
C THR A 63 0.22 1.85 -3.62
N THR A 64 -0.29 1.08 -4.56
CA THR A 64 -1.20 1.56 -5.61
C THR A 64 -2.66 1.35 -5.21
N PRO A 65 -3.61 2.13 -5.82
CA PRO A 65 -5.05 1.92 -5.61
C PRO A 65 -5.52 0.54 -6.04
N GLY A 66 -6.67 0.14 -5.54
CA GLY A 66 -7.32 -1.13 -5.82
C GLY A 66 -7.47 -2.00 -4.59
N THR A 67 -7.84 -3.25 -4.77
CA THR A 67 -7.92 -4.22 -3.69
C THR A 67 -6.51 -4.63 -3.27
N ARG A 68 -6.14 -4.38 -2.02
CA ARG A 68 -4.85 -4.73 -1.43
C ARG A 68 -5.03 -5.73 -0.30
N LYS A 69 -4.24 -6.78 -0.33
CA LYS A 69 -4.22 -7.77 0.74
C LYS A 69 -3.23 -7.33 1.81
N VAL A 70 -3.75 -6.94 2.97
CA VAL A 70 -2.96 -6.37 4.07
C VAL A 70 -2.87 -7.38 5.21
N THR A 71 -1.67 -7.68 5.64
CA THR A 71 -1.41 -8.54 6.81
C THR A 71 -0.86 -7.67 7.94
N VAL A 72 -1.50 -7.76 9.09
CA VAL A 72 -1.13 -7.04 10.30
C VAL A 72 -0.95 -8.00 11.47
N GLY A 73 -0.13 -7.61 12.42
CA GLY A 73 0.09 -8.34 13.65
C GLY A 73 0.09 -7.42 14.85
N LEU A 74 -0.14 -7.95 16.02
CA LEU A 74 0.06 -7.21 17.26
C LEU A 74 1.56 -7.01 17.50
N PRO A 75 1.98 -5.88 18.07
CA PRO A 75 3.37 -5.66 18.43
C PRO A 75 3.86 -6.77 19.34
N PRO A 76 5.12 -7.23 19.19
CA PRO A 76 5.69 -8.23 20.08
C PRO A 76 5.75 -7.70 21.49
N ARG A 77 5.35 -8.52 22.46
CA ARG A 77 5.49 -8.22 23.88
C ARG A 77 6.66 -9.02 24.46
N PRO A 78 7.38 -8.51 25.46
CA PRO A 78 8.44 -9.27 26.14
C PRO A 78 7.90 -10.60 26.64
N GLY A 79 8.57 -11.71 26.29
CA GLY A 79 8.19 -13.07 26.68
C GLY A 79 7.06 -13.71 25.90
N LEU A 80 6.44 -13.04 24.92
CA LEU A 80 5.45 -13.62 24.03
C LEU A 80 6.02 -13.81 22.63
N LYS A 81 5.76 -14.98 22.07
CA LYS A 81 6.05 -15.26 20.65
C LYS A 81 5.29 -14.28 19.75
N VAL A 82 5.77 -14.12 18.53
CA VAL A 82 5.11 -13.29 17.50
C VAL A 82 3.60 -13.48 17.58
N GLY A 83 2.88 -12.39 17.84
CA GLY A 83 1.43 -12.43 17.99
C GLY A 83 0.74 -12.92 16.72
N ALA A 84 -0.51 -13.36 16.88
CA ALA A 84 -1.33 -13.78 15.76
C ALA A 84 -1.39 -12.69 14.70
N GLN A 85 -1.25 -13.09 13.46
CA GLN A 85 -1.38 -12.21 12.30
C GLN A 85 -2.78 -12.36 11.71
N GLU A 86 -3.30 -11.28 11.17
CA GLU A 86 -4.55 -11.24 10.45
C GLU A 86 -4.36 -10.61 9.08
N THR A 87 -4.95 -11.23 8.06
CA THR A 87 -4.94 -10.73 6.69
C THR A 87 -6.34 -10.34 6.27
N PHE A 88 -6.49 -9.18 5.69
CA PHE A 88 -7.77 -8.68 5.17
C PHE A 88 -7.60 -7.97 3.84
N ASP A 89 -8.70 -7.86 3.09
CA ASP A 89 -8.74 -7.12 1.84
C ASP A 89 -9.13 -5.67 2.09
N LEU A 90 -8.26 -4.75 1.68
CA LEU A 90 -8.49 -3.32 1.73
C LEU A 90 -8.87 -2.81 0.34
N GLN A 91 -10.05 -2.19 0.23
CA GLN A 91 -10.45 -1.45 -0.97
C GLN A 91 -9.81 -0.06 -0.91
N ALA A 92 -8.65 0.09 -1.56
CA ALA A 92 -7.85 1.29 -1.49
C ALA A 92 -8.17 2.25 -2.62
N SER A 93 -8.75 3.41 -2.28
CA SER A 93 -9.02 4.50 -3.22
C SER A 93 -7.76 5.33 -3.48
N PRO A 94 -7.64 5.92 -4.69
CA PRO A 94 -6.50 6.78 -5.03
C PRO A 94 -6.34 7.94 -4.05
N CYS A 95 -5.12 8.29 -3.73
CA CYS A 95 -4.76 9.42 -2.88
C CYS A 95 -5.34 9.37 -1.45
N MET A 96 -5.51 8.16 -0.92
CA MET A 96 -6.03 7.97 0.44
C MET A 96 -4.98 7.37 1.35
N ARG A 97 -5.00 7.79 2.60
CA ARG A 97 -4.23 7.19 3.71
C ARG A 97 -5.19 6.45 4.63
N TYR A 98 -4.89 5.19 4.89
CA TYR A 98 -5.68 4.30 5.73
C TYR A 98 -4.94 3.99 7.02
N PHE A 99 -5.59 4.24 8.15
CA PHE A 99 -5.06 3.96 9.48
C PHE A 99 -5.64 2.64 9.99
N ILE A 100 -4.79 1.65 10.18
CA ILE A 100 -5.17 0.31 10.58
C ILE A 100 -4.95 0.13 12.08
N ALA A 101 -5.89 -0.53 12.72
CA ALA A 101 -5.81 -0.87 14.15
C ALA A 101 -6.39 -2.27 14.39
N ALA A 102 -6.17 -2.80 15.57
CA ALA A 102 -6.80 -4.02 16.03
C ALA A 102 -8.00 -3.69 16.91
N LYS A 103 -9.14 -4.29 16.60
CA LYS A 103 -10.33 -4.25 17.44
C LYS A 103 -10.48 -5.59 18.16
N PRO A 104 -10.31 -5.66 19.50
CA PRO A 104 -10.57 -6.86 20.24
C PRO A 104 -12.04 -7.25 20.17
N ASP A 105 -12.32 -8.56 20.04
CA ASP A 105 -13.70 -9.06 20.04
C ASP A 105 -14.35 -8.94 21.42
N THR A 106 -13.52 -9.06 22.47
CA THR A 106 -13.91 -8.83 23.86
C THR A 106 -12.82 -8.05 24.60
N PRO A 107 -13.13 -7.28 25.65
CA PRO A 107 -12.16 -6.47 26.36
C PRO A 107 -10.97 -7.26 26.97
N ALA A 108 -11.18 -8.53 27.31
CA ALA A 108 -10.19 -9.39 27.95
C ALA A 108 -9.75 -10.59 27.08
N GLY A 109 -10.25 -10.69 25.85
CA GLY A 109 -9.98 -11.83 24.97
C GLY A 109 -8.72 -11.64 24.11
N ASP A 110 -8.21 -12.77 23.61
CA ASP A 110 -7.07 -12.81 22.69
C ASP A 110 -7.49 -12.69 21.22
N SER A 111 -8.77 -12.81 20.92
CA SER A 111 -9.34 -12.65 19.58
C SER A 111 -9.48 -11.17 19.22
N TRP A 112 -9.13 -10.84 17.99
CA TRP A 112 -9.20 -9.48 17.46
C TRP A 112 -9.38 -9.50 15.95
N LYS A 113 -9.81 -8.37 15.41
CA LYS A 113 -9.88 -8.14 13.95
C LYS A 113 -9.15 -6.88 13.57
N ALA A 114 -8.52 -6.91 12.41
CA ALA A 114 -7.98 -5.71 11.79
C ALA A 114 -9.14 -4.84 11.30
N VAL A 115 -9.08 -3.55 11.61
CA VAL A 115 -10.06 -2.57 11.17
C VAL A 115 -9.38 -1.34 10.59
N VAL A 116 -10.03 -0.72 9.63
CA VAL A 116 -9.66 0.63 9.19
C VAL A 116 -10.28 1.59 10.21
N ARG A 117 -9.46 2.14 11.05
CA ARG A 117 -9.85 3.07 12.11
C ARG A 117 -10.36 4.39 11.54
N ARG A 118 -9.68 4.91 10.54
CA ARG A 118 -10.05 6.10 9.77
C ARG A 118 -9.28 6.14 8.45
N SER A 119 -9.72 6.99 7.57
CA SER A 119 -9.01 7.31 6.34
C SER A 119 -8.98 8.83 6.14
N GLU A 120 -7.97 9.31 5.44
CA GLU A 120 -7.86 10.73 5.08
C GLU A 120 -7.31 10.90 3.68
N LEU A 121 -7.66 12.01 3.04
CA LEU A 121 -7.12 12.37 1.74
C LEU A 121 -5.65 12.81 1.88
N ILE A 122 -4.80 12.31 0.99
CA ILE A 122 -3.42 12.77 0.85
C ILE A 122 -3.45 14.00 -0.06
N GLY A 123 -3.38 15.19 0.54
CA GLY A 123 -3.53 16.46 -0.19
C GLY A 123 -2.54 16.66 -1.33
N GLU A 124 -1.29 16.27 -1.14
CA GLU A 124 -0.25 16.33 -2.17
C GLU A 124 -0.58 15.44 -3.39
N CYS A 125 -1.02 14.22 -3.15
CA CYS A 125 -1.48 13.30 -4.18
C CYS A 125 -2.71 13.82 -4.91
N ALA A 126 -3.71 14.29 -4.18
CA ALA A 126 -4.93 14.85 -4.75
C ALA A 126 -4.65 16.08 -5.61
N THR A 127 -3.73 16.92 -5.22
CA THR A 127 -3.31 18.09 -6.01
C THR A 127 -2.62 17.67 -7.31
N LYS A 128 -1.75 16.67 -7.25
CA LYS A 128 -1.01 16.16 -8.40
C LYS A 128 -1.93 15.46 -9.42
N PHE A 129 -2.95 14.73 -8.96
CA PHE A 129 -3.83 13.88 -9.78
C PHE A 129 -5.31 14.23 -9.65
N ARG A 130 -5.67 15.52 -9.74
CA ARG A 130 -7.05 16.00 -9.53
C ARG A 130 -8.11 15.32 -10.39
N SER A 131 -7.77 14.96 -11.63
CA SER A 131 -8.70 14.32 -12.57
C SER A 131 -8.96 12.84 -12.24
N GLU A 132 -8.12 12.22 -11.42
CA GLU A 132 -8.16 10.80 -11.08
C GLU A 132 -8.63 10.54 -9.64
N THR A 133 -8.77 11.62 -8.84
CA THR A 133 -9.23 11.51 -7.45
C THR A 133 -10.75 11.44 -7.41
N PRO A 134 -11.35 10.45 -6.71
CA PRO A 134 -12.80 10.37 -6.61
C PRO A 134 -13.37 11.60 -5.90
N SER A 135 -14.47 12.13 -6.43
CA SER A 135 -15.25 13.16 -5.76
C SER A 135 -15.82 12.60 -4.45
N ARG A 136 -15.80 13.40 -3.43
CA ARG A 136 -16.45 13.05 -2.16
C ARG A 136 -17.96 13.14 -2.31
#